data_0a26142f171685d0099654caaa119b17
#
_entry.id   0a26142f171685d0099654caaa119b17
#
_cell.length_a   1.000
_cell.length_b   1.000
_cell.length_c   1.000
_cell.angle_alpha   90.00
_cell.angle_beta   90.00
_cell.angle_gamma   90.00
#
_symmetry.space_group_name_H-M   'P 1'
#
loop_
_entity.id
_entity.type
_entity.pdbx_description
1 polymer ?
#
loop_
_entity_poly.entity_id
_entity_poly.type
_entity_poly.pdbx_seq_one_letter_code
_entity_poly.pdbx_strand_id
1 'polypeptide(L)'
;MTIKEIQEEIVDEFSMFDDWMQRYEYIIDLGKNLPIIKEEFKTEENTIKGCQSKVWLQGEMKNEEIIFTADSDAILTKGIIAILIRTFSNQKPAAILEANTHFIDEIGLKEHLSATRANGLVSMIKQIKMYALAFNAKN
;
A
#
# COMPACT_ATOMS: atom_id res chain seq x y z
N MET A 1 12.35 -5.69 9.91
CA MET A 1 11.90 -4.38 10.43
C MET A 1 10.44 -4.46 10.85
N THR A 2 10.09 -3.77 11.92
CA THR A 2 8.68 -3.66 12.32
C THR A 2 7.96 -2.69 11.40
N ILE A 3 6.63 -2.78 11.39
CA ILE A 3 5.80 -1.84 10.62
C ILE A 3 6.11 -0.40 11.04
N LYS A 4 6.19 -0.15 12.35
CA LYS A 4 6.48 1.19 12.89
C LYS A 4 7.82 1.73 12.37
N GLU A 5 8.85 0.90 12.37
CA GLU A 5 10.17 1.29 11.87
C GLU A 5 10.12 1.64 10.38
N ILE A 6 9.39 0.86 9.60
CA ILE A 6 9.22 1.13 8.16
C ILE A 6 8.47 2.44 7.94
N GLN A 7 7.41 2.67 8.71
CA GLN A 7 6.64 3.92 8.62
C GLN A 7 7.51 5.14 8.93
N GLU A 8 8.33 5.05 9.97
CA GLU A 8 9.25 6.13 10.33
C GLU A 8 10.28 6.39 9.23
N GLU A 9 10.79 5.33 8.61
CA GLU A 9 11.72 5.44 7.49
C GLU A 9 11.08 6.16 6.30
N ILE A 10 9.82 5.82 5.98
CA ILE A 10 9.08 6.47 4.89
C ILE A 10 8.86 7.95 5.18
N VAL A 11 8.45 8.29 6.41
CA VAL A 11 8.25 9.68 6.82
C VAL A 11 9.56 10.46 6.67
N ASP A 12 10.67 9.88 7.11
CA ASP A 12 11.98 10.53 7.00
C ASP A 12 12.36 10.77 5.53
N GLU A 13 12.10 9.80 4.66
CA GLU A 13 12.37 9.96 3.23
C GLU A 13 11.56 11.10 2.63
N PHE A 14 10.27 11.18 2.95
CA PHE A 14 9.42 12.25 2.43
C PHE A 14 9.77 13.62 2.99
N SER A 15 10.33 13.68 4.18
CA SER A 15 10.72 14.93 4.81
C SER A 15 11.88 15.63 4.07
N MET A 16 12.59 14.90 3.21
CA MET A 16 13.67 15.46 2.40
C MET A 16 13.16 16.32 1.24
N PHE A 17 11.88 16.26 0.93
CA PHE A 17 11.30 17.00 -0.18
C PHE A 17 10.48 18.18 0.33
N ASP A 18 10.82 19.39 -0.12
CA ASP A 18 10.18 20.63 0.35
C ASP A 18 8.85 20.92 -0.32
N ASP A 19 8.67 20.49 -1.57
CA ASP A 19 7.44 20.76 -2.29
C ASP A 19 6.74 19.47 -2.72
N TRP A 20 5.46 19.61 -3.07
CA TRP A 20 4.63 18.45 -3.41
C TRP A 20 5.00 17.86 -4.77
N MET A 21 5.48 18.66 -5.70
CA MET A 21 5.92 18.16 -7.01
C MET A 21 7.05 17.14 -6.84
N GLN A 22 8.02 17.43 -5.99
CA GLN A 22 9.11 16.49 -5.70
C GLN A 22 8.59 15.21 -5.05
N ARG A 23 7.60 15.33 -4.17
CA ARG A 23 6.99 14.16 -3.53
C ARG A 23 6.23 13.30 -4.54
N TYR A 24 5.53 13.92 -5.49
CA TYR A 24 4.87 13.21 -6.58
C TYR A 24 5.86 12.38 -7.39
N GLU A 25 6.96 13.00 -7.77
CA GLU A 25 8.00 12.31 -8.55
C GLU A 25 8.57 11.13 -7.76
N TYR A 26 8.75 11.33 -6.46
CA TYR A 26 9.26 10.26 -5.59
C TYR A 26 8.26 9.11 -5.48
N ILE A 27 6.97 9.41 -5.35
CA ILE A 27 5.93 8.38 -5.30
C ILE A 27 5.94 7.56 -6.59
N ILE A 28 5.99 8.21 -7.73
CA ILE A 28 6.03 7.53 -9.04
C ILE A 28 7.26 6.63 -9.12
N ASP A 29 8.39 7.13 -8.65
CA ASP A 29 9.64 6.38 -8.65
C ASP A 29 9.57 5.12 -7.76
N LEU A 30 8.92 5.23 -6.60
CA LEU A 30 8.71 4.08 -5.72
C LEU A 30 7.89 2.98 -6.39
N GLY A 31 6.98 3.35 -7.27
CA GLY A 31 6.16 2.39 -8.01
C GLY A 31 6.96 1.47 -8.91
N LYS A 32 8.14 1.90 -9.34
CA LYS A 32 9.01 1.09 -10.20
C LYS A 32 9.55 -0.15 -9.50
N ASN A 33 9.57 -0.14 -8.18
CA ASN A 33 10.06 -1.26 -7.37
C ASN A 33 8.93 -2.11 -6.78
N LEU A 34 7.68 -1.85 -7.20
CA LEU A 34 6.53 -2.61 -6.71
C LEU A 34 6.67 -4.10 -7.07
N PRO A 35 6.52 -5.01 -6.07
CA PRO A 35 6.40 -6.43 -6.38
C PRO A 35 5.13 -6.68 -7.19
N ILE A 36 5.31 -7.00 -8.47
CA ILE A 36 4.20 -7.08 -9.41
C ILE A 36 3.42 -8.38 -9.25
N ILE A 37 2.11 -8.26 -9.17
CA ILE A 37 1.19 -9.39 -9.13
C ILE A 37 1.29 -10.18 -10.45
N LYS A 38 1.19 -11.52 -10.37
CA LYS A 38 1.21 -12.36 -11.56
C LYS A 38 -0.02 -12.08 -12.41
N GLU A 39 0.14 -12.16 -13.73
CA GLU A 39 -0.98 -11.90 -14.67
C GLU A 39 -2.20 -12.76 -14.37
N GLU A 40 -1.98 -14.03 -14.02
CA GLU A 40 -3.08 -14.96 -13.70
C GLU A 40 -3.93 -14.51 -12.51
N PHE A 41 -3.39 -13.63 -11.65
CA PHE A 41 -4.10 -13.10 -10.49
C PHE A 41 -4.70 -11.71 -10.73
N LYS A 42 -4.53 -11.14 -11.92
CA LYS A 42 -5.19 -9.89 -12.29
C LYS A 42 -6.63 -10.15 -12.67
N THR A 43 -7.42 -10.53 -11.68
CA THR A 43 -8.81 -10.93 -11.83
C THR A 43 -9.74 -9.92 -11.18
N GLU A 44 -11.02 -10.05 -11.46
CA GLU A 44 -12.05 -9.21 -10.83
C GLU A 44 -12.03 -9.35 -9.31
N GLU A 45 -11.78 -10.56 -8.81
CA GLU A 45 -11.74 -10.83 -7.37
C GLU A 45 -10.61 -10.08 -6.67
N ASN A 46 -9.49 -9.88 -7.34
CA ASN A 46 -8.32 -9.20 -6.81
C ASN A 46 -8.30 -7.70 -7.12
N THR A 47 -9.33 -7.19 -7.78
CA THR A 47 -9.46 -5.77 -8.07
C THR A 47 -9.96 -5.03 -6.84
N ILE A 48 -9.29 -3.94 -6.49
CA ILE A 48 -9.72 -3.09 -5.37
C ILE A 48 -10.82 -2.16 -5.85
N LYS A 49 -11.99 -2.26 -5.22
CA LYS A 49 -13.14 -1.41 -5.54
C LYS A 49 -12.93 -0.01 -4.97
N GLY A 50 -13.53 0.97 -5.61
CA GLY A 50 -13.49 2.36 -5.14
C GLY A 50 -12.29 3.16 -5.63
N CYS A 51 -11.45 2.58 -6.49
CA CYS A 51 -10.34 3.28 -7.13
C CYS A 51 -10.75 3.78 -8.50
N GLN A 52 -10.27 4.95 -8.89
CA GLN A 52 -10.49 5.52 -10.21
C GLN A 52 -9.79 4.70 -11.29
N SER A 53 -8.57 4.27 -11.01
CA SER A 53 -7.77 3.41 -11.87
C SER A 53 -7.98 1.96 -11.46
N LYS A 54 -7.61 1.01 -12.33
CA LYS A 54 -7.59 -0.39 -11.95
C LYS A 54 -6.40 -0.65 -11.03
N VAL A 55 -6.69 -1.30 -9.91
CA VAL A 55 -5.66 -1.71 -8.94
C VAL A 55 -5.95 -3.15 -8.57
N TRP A 56 -4.94 -4.00 -8.71
CA TRP A 56 -5.03 -5.40 -8.29
C TRP A 56 -4.11 -5.63 -7.10
N LEU A 57 -4.59 -6.41 -6.15
CA LEU A 57 -3.82 -6.76 -4.95
C LEU A 57 -4.05 -8.22 -4.60
N GLN A 58 -2.97 -8.93 -4.31
CA GLN A 58 -3.05 -10.29 -3.81
C GLN A 58 -2.15 -10.44 -2.59
N GLY A 59 -2.64 -11.15 -1.57
CA GLY A 59 -1.86 -11.51 -0.41
C GLY A 59 -1.81 -13.01 -0.25
N GLU A 60 -0.65 -13.54 0.10
CA GLU A 60 -0.51 -14.97 0.39
C GLU A 60 0.37 -15.17 1.62
N MET A 61 0.12 -16.25 2.34
CA MET A 61 0.93 -16.57 3.54
C MET A 61 2.21 -17.29 3.13
N LYS A 62 3.31 -16.86 3.74
CA LYS A 62 4.61 -17.51 3.58
C LYS A 62 5.39 -17.35 4.88
N ASN A 63 5.73 -18.46 5.53
CA ASN A 63 6.47 -18.45 6.80
C ASN A 63 5.82 -17.56 7.86
N GLU A 64 4.49 -17.69 8.01
CA GLU A 64 3.67 -16.95 8.99
C GLU A 64 3.53 -15.45 8.72
N GLU A 65 4.04 -14.97 7.59
CA GLU A 65 3.91 -13.57 7.18
C GLU A 65 3.13 -13.48 5.88
N ILE A 66 2.44 -12.36 5.69
CA ILE A 66 1.70 -12.13 4.45
C ILE A 66 2.64 -11.44 3.46
N ILE A 67 2.70 -12.01 2.25
CA ILE A 67 3.44 -11.40 1.14
C ILE A 67 2.40 -10.80 0.20
N PHE A 68 2.49 -9.50 -0.04
CA PHE A 68 1.59 -8.80 -0.95
C PHE A 68 2.27 -8.53 -2.29
N THR A 69 1.50 -8.70 -3.35
CA THR A 69 1.87 -8.27 -4.70
C THR A 69 0.72 -7.47 -5.28
N ALA A 70 1.02 -6.57 -6.20
CA ALA A 70 0.00 -5.67 -6.75
C ALA A 70 0.43 -5.12 -8.11
N ASP A 71 -0.49 -4.44 -8.77
CA ASP A 71 -0.21 -3.63 -9.95
C ASP A 71 -1.34 -2.62 -10.13
N SER A 72 -1.11 -1.64 -10.99
CA SER A 72 -2.12 -0.66 -11.38
C SER A 72 -1.83 -0.19 -12.79
N ASP A 73 -2.88 0.26 -13.48
CA ASP A 73 -2.76 0.85 -14.81
C ASP A 73 -2.41 2.34 -14.78
N ALA A 74 -2.27 2.94 -13.60
CA ALA A 74 -1.91 4.35 -13.43
C ALA A 74 -0.63 4.48 -12.61
N ILE A 75 0.34 5.25 -13.10
CA ILE A 75 1.68 5.32 -12.49
C ILE A 75 1.67 5.91 -11.07
N LEU A 76 0.85 6.91 -10.81
CA LEU A 76 0.76 7.49 -9.46
C LEU A 76 0.13 6.49 -8.48
N THR A 77 -0.95 5.85 -8.88
CA THR A 77 -1.62 4.84 -8.08
C THR A 77 -0.70 3.66 -7.77
N LYS A 78 0.10 3.26 -8.77
CA LYS A 78 1.10 2.21 -8.61
C LYS A 78 2.12 2.58 -7.52
N GLY A 79 2.56 3.85 -7.50
CA GLY A 79 3.45 4.35 -6.46
C GLY A 79 2.80 4.34 -5.07
N ILE A 80 1.53 4.70 -4.99
CA ILE A 80 0.80 4.71 -3.73
C ILE A 80 0.69 3.29 -3.15
N ILE A 81 0.29 2.32 -3.98
CA ILE A 81 0.19 0.94 -3.49
C ILE A 81 1.57 0.38 -3.13
N ALA A 82 2.63 0.82 -3.81
CA ALA A 82 4.00 0.43 -3.48
C ALA A 82 4.39 0.87 -2.07
N ILE A 83 3.99 2.07 -1.65
CA ILE A 83 4.24 2.55 -0.29
C ILE A 83 3.56 1.64 0.73
N LEU A 84 2.32 1.26 0.46
CA LEU A 84 1.56 0.40 1.37
C LEU A 84 2.14 -1.01 1.44
N ILE A 85 2.55 -1.57 0.31
CA ILE A 85 3.16 -2.91 0.28
C ILE A 85 4.50 -2.90 1.00
N ARG A 86 5.30 -1.87 0.80
CA ARG A 86 6.57 -1.72 1.54
C ARG A 86 6.33 -1.76 3.05
N THR A 87 5.24 -1.14 3.50
CA THR A 87 4.91 -1.06 4.92
C THR A 87 4.37 -2.37 5.47
N PHE A 88 3.46 -3.01 4.76
CA PHE A 88 2.65 -4.10 5.30
C PHE A 88 3.02 -5.50 4.80
N SER A 89 3.79 -5.62 3.72
CA SER A 89 4.23 -6.93 3.23
C SER A 89 5.32 -7.48 4.13
N ASN A 90 5.45 -8.80 4.19
CA ASN A 90 6.43 -9.48 5.05
C ASN A 90 6.19 -9.21 6.54
N GLN A 91 4.93 -9.13 6.92
CA GLN A 91 4.52 -8.91 8.32
C GLN A 91 3.49 -9.96 8.73
N LYS A 92 3.45 -10.26 10.03
CA LYS A 92 2.44 -11.18 10.55
C LYS A 92 1.07 -10.52 10.50
N PRO A 93 0.01 -11.33 10.28
CA PRO A 93 -1.35 -10.77 10.23
C PRO A 93 -1.71 -9.92 11.45
N ALA A 94 -1.37 -10.37 12.65
CA ALA A 94 -1.68 -9.63 13.88
C ALA A 94 -0.99 -8.25 13.90
N ALA A 95 0.25 -8.17 13.41
CA ALA A 95 0.98 -6.90 13.36
C ALA A 95 0.29 -5.92 12.41
N ILE A 96 -0.20 -6.42 11.26
CA ILE A 96 -0.92 -5.58 10.30
C ILE A 96 -2.21 -5.04 10.92
N LEU A 97 -2.95 -5.91 11.62
CA LEU A 97 -4.22 -5.51 12.26
C LEU A 97 -4.03 -4.44 13.33
N GLU A 98 -2.93 -4.49 14.08
CA GLU A 98 -2.65 -3.54 15.15
C GLU A 98 -2.07 -2.21 14.65
N ALA A 99 -1.54 -2.18 13.43
CA ALA A 99 -0.86 -1.00 12.91
C ALA A 99 -1.83 0.14 12.63
N ASN A 100 -1.43 1.37 12.97
CA ASN A 100 -2.16 2.55 12.55
C ASN A 100 -1.61 3.03 11.19
N THR A 101 -2.29 4.01 10.60
CA THR A 101 -1.92 4.56 9.29
C THR A 101 -1.64 6.06 9.35
N HIS A 102 -1.29 6.58 10.52
CA HIS A 102 -1.03 8.02 10.70
C HIS A 102 0.10 8.53 9.83
N PHE A 103 1.05 7.67 9.46
CA PHE A 103 2.17 8.07 8.60
C PHE A 103 1.70 8.60 7.24
N ILE A 104 0.55 8.13 6.76
CA ILE A 104 -0.05 8.60 5.51
C ILE A 104 -0.35 10.10 5.60
N ASP A 105 -0.89 10.54 6.75
CA ASP A 105 -1.16 11.95 6.98
C ASP A 105 0.12 12.74 7.15
N GLU A 106 1.12 12.16 7.83
CA GLU A 106 2.40 12.81 8.04
C GLU A 106 3.14 13.11 6.73
N ILE A 107 3.02 12.24 5.74
CA ILE A 107 3.63 12.48 4.43
C ILE A 107 2.75 13.33 3.51
N GLY A 108 1.55 13.70 3.97
CA GLY A 108 0.67 14.63 3.28
C GLY A 108 -0.11 14.04 2.10
N LEU A 109 -0.20 12.71 2.01
CA LEU A 109 -0.85 12.07 0.88
C LEU A 109 -2.30 12.47 0.72
N LYS A 110 -3.10 12.38 1.78
CA LYS A 110 -4.54 12.64 1.69
C LYS A 110 -4.86 14.08 1.29
N GLU A 111 -4.06 15.03 1.77
CA GLU A 111 -4.29 16.45 1.51
C GLU A 111 -4.05 16.83 0.05
N HIS A 112 -3.17 16.10 -0.62
CA HIS A 112 -2.73 16.44 -1.98
C HIS A 112 -3.30 15.53 -3.05
N LEU A 113 -4.08 14.52 -2.68
CA LEU A 113 -4.77 13.67 -3.64
C LEU A 113 -6.17 14.22 -3.92
N SER A 114 -6.68 13.96 -5.13
CA SER A 114 -8.09 14.21 -5.41
C SER A 114 -8.95 13.38 -4.46
N ALA A 115 -10.21 13.76 -4.27
CA ALA A 115 -11.12 13.02 -3.40
C ALA A 115 -11.23 11.55 -3.83
N THR A 116 -11.29 11.29 -5.14
CA THR A 116 -11.38 9.93 -5.68
C THR A 116 -10.14 9.10 -5.35
N ARG A 117 -8.95 9.68 -5.51
CA ARG A 117 -7.71 8.99 -5.18
C ARG A 117 -7.54 8.77 -3.68
N ALA A 118 -7.96 9.73 -2.87
CA ALA A 118 -7.94 9.57 -1.41
C ALA A 118 -8.86 8.42 -0.98
N ASN A 119 -10.03 8.30 -1.60
CA ASN A 119 -10.95 7.19 -1.36
C ASN A 119 -10.33 5.86 -1.79
N GLY A 120 -9.62 5.85 -2.93
CA GLY A 120 -8.89 4.67 -3.39
C GLY A 120 -7.82 4.22 -2.40
N LEU A 121 -7.09 5.17 -1.83
CA LEU A 121 -6.09 4.88 -0.80
C LEU A 121 -6.72 4.21 0.42
N VAL A 122 -7.85 4.74 0.88
CA VAL A 122 -8.59 4.13 2.01
C VAL A 122 -9.02 2.70 1.67
N SER A 123 -9.50 2.48 0.44
CA SER A 123 -9.90 1.15 -0.02
C SER A 123 -8.73 0.17 -0.06
N MET A 124 -7.54 0.63 -0.48
CA MET A 124 -6.32 -0.18 -0.48
C MET A 124 -5.96 -0.63 0.92
N ILE A 125 -5.96 0.30 1.87
CA ILE A 125 -5.64 0.01 3.27
C ILE A 125 -6.65 -0.99 3.84
N LYS A 126 -7.93 -0.77 3.56
CA LYS A 126 -9.00 -1.66 4.01
C LYS A 126 -8.80 -3.07 3.48
N GLN A 127 -8.45 -3.21 2.20
CA GLN A 127 -8.24 -4.52 1.59
C GLN A 127 -7.04 -5.25 2.22
N ILE A 128 -5.96 -4.53 2.48
CA ILE A 128 -4.80 -5.10 3.16
C ILE A 128 -5.19 -5.62 4.55
N LYS A 129 -5.95 -4.81 5.30
CA LYS A 129 -6.43 -5.20 6.64
C LYS A 129 -7.38 -6.40 6.57
N MET A 130 -8.20 -6.49 5.52
CA MET A 130 -9.10 -7.62 5.33
C MET A 130 -8.34 -8.92 5.08
N TYR A 131 -7.27 -8.90 4.29
CA TYR A 131 -6.39 -10.05 4.13
C TYR A 131 -5.82 -10.48 5.47
N ALA A 132 -5.33 -9.51 6.25
CA ALA A 132 -4.75 -9.78 7.56
C ALA A 132 -5.78 -10.41 8.50
N LEU A 133 -7.01 -9.91 8.49
CA LEU A 133 -8.08 -10.44 9.32
C LEU A 133 -8.41 -11.89 8.93
N ALA A 134 -8.51 -12.16 7.63
CA ALA A 134 -8.82 -13.50 7.13
C ALA A 134 -7.72 -14.51 7.49
N PHE A 135 -6.46 -14.14 7.28
CA PHE A 135 -5.36 -15.03 7.60
C PHE A 135 -5.16 -15.21 9.10
N ASN A 136 -5.40 -14.17 9.89
CA ASN A 136 -5.29 -14.26 11.34
C ASN A 136 -6.35 -15.22 11.93
N ALA A 137 -7.53 -15.25 11.33
CA ALA A 137 -8.62 -16.12 11.79
C ALA A 137 -8.32 -17.60 11.54
N LYS A 138 -7.44 -17.92 10.59
CA LYS A 138 -7.07 -19.30 10.25
C LYS A 138 -5.99 -19.87 11.16
N ASN A 139 -5.35 -19.03 11.93
CA ASN A 139 -4.31 -19.42 12.88
C ASN A 139 -4.93 -19.62 14.27
#